data_4fee09f9df7d4f341fab998e6d97c30d
#
_entry.id   4fee09f9df7d4f341fab998e6d97c30d
#
_cell.length_a   1.000
_cell.length_b   1.000
_cell.length_c   1.000
_cell.angle_alpha   90.00
_cell.angle_beta   90.00
_cell.angle_gamma   90.00
#
_symmetry.space_group_name_H-M   'P 1'
#
loop_
_entity.id
_entity.type
_entity.pdbx_description
1 polymer ?
#
loop_
_entity_poly.entity_id
_entity_poly.type
_entity_poly.pdbx_seq_one_letter_code
_entity_poly.pdbx_strand_id
1 'polypeptide(L)'
;HDDIKVLDVRKQGEWDTAHLGKAKHVCLSKIADNLEIFENDKNPVYIHCAGGYRSMIAASYLRQNGFKLIKNVLGGFNKIKDEEGLDILSEAVELK
;
A
#
# COMPACT_ATOMS: atom_id res chain seq x y z
N HIS A 1 -10.69 -8.23 -7.92
CA HIS A 1 -9.86 -8.36 -9.07
C HIS A 1 -8.47 -8.83 -8.70
N ASP A 2 -8.15 -10.03 -9.16
CA ASP A 2 -6.93 -10.70 -8.72
C ASP A 2 -5.66 -10.08 -9.29
N ASP A 3 -5.82 -9.30 -10.36
CA ASP A 3 -4.66 -8.69 -11.03
C ASP A 3 -4.28 -7.32 -10.44
N ILE A 4 -5.02 -6.84 -9.46
CA ILE A 4 -4.73 -5.55 -8.86
C ILE A 4 -3.69 -5.74 -7.76
N LYS A 5 -2.62 -4.95 -7.85
CA LYS A 5 -1.60 -4.91 -6.81
C LYS A 5 -1.89 -3.75 -5.87
N VAL A 6 -1.91 -4.04 -4.58
CA VAL A 6 -2.13 -3.02 -3.55
C VAL A 6 -0.90 -2.95 -2.66
N LEU A 7 -0.42 -1.75 -2.44
CA LEU A 7 0.78 -1.52 -1.65
C LEU A 7 0.48 -0.61 -0.47
N ASP A 8 0.84 -1.07 0.72
CA ASP A 8 0.69 -0.30 1.96
C ASP A 8 2.06 0.27 2.32
N VAL A 9 2.15 1.60 2.35
CA VAL A 9 3.44 2.27 2.60
C VAL A 9 3.55 2.83 4.01
N ARG A 10 2.69 2.36 4.91
CA ARG A 10 2.72 2.79 6.31
C ARG A 10 3.87 2.15 7.07
N LYS A 11 4.07 2.58 8.30
CA LYS A 11 5.10 2.01 9.16
C LYS A 11 4.72 0.59 9.60
N GLN A 12 5.73 -0.16 10.03
CA GLN A 12 5.54 -1.54 10.45
C GLN A 12 4.50 -1.67 11.57
N GLY A 13 4.54 -0.79 12.55
CA GLY A 13 3.58 -0.83 13.66
C GLY A 13 2.15 -0.61 13.22
N GLU A 14 1.94 0.27 12.25
CA GLU A 14 0.59 0.48 11.69
C GLU A 14 0.11 -0.76 10.96
N TRP A 15 0.98 -1.37 10.18
CA TRP A 15 0.67 -2.61 9.47
C TRP A 15 0.32 -3.73 10.44
N ASP A 16 1.11 -3.89 11.49
CA ASP A 16 0.88 -4.95 12.47
C ASP A 16 -0.45 -4.79 13.19
N THR A 17 -0.88 -3.55 13.42
CA THR A 17 -2.13 -3.28 14.11
C THR A 17 -3.32 -3.72 13.26
N ALA A 18 -3.33 -3.35 12.00
CA ALA A 18 -4.37 -3.78 11.06
C ALA A 18 -3.93 -3.40 9.65
N HIS A 19 -4.19 -4.28 8.69
CA HIS A 19 -3.87 -4.00 7.30
C HIS A 19 -4.82 -4.74 6.37
N LEU A 20 -4.89 -4.28 5.12
CA LEU A 20 -5.68 -4.93 4.10
C LEU A 20 -5.02 -6.25 3.72
N GLY A 21 -5.78 -7.36 3.76
CA GLY A 21 -5.23 -8.70 3.60
C GLY A 21 -4.48 -8.94 2.31
N LYS A 22 -4.93 -8.34 1.21
CA LYS A 22 -4.30 -8.54 -0.09
C LYS A 22 -3.17 -7.55 -0.36
N ALA A 23 -2.91 -6.61 0.54
CA ALA A 23 -1.85 -5.62 0.34
C ALA A 23 -0.48 -6.22 0.62
N LYS A 24 0.51 -5.69 -0.08
CA LYS A 24 1.91 -5.95 0.22
C LYS A 24 2.43 -4.75 1.00
N HIS A 25 3.26 -5.01 1.99
CA HIS A 25 3.79 -3.94 2.83
C HIS A 25 5.19 -3.54 2.40
N VAL A 26 5.35 -2.27 2.05
CA VAL A 26 6.68 -1.67 1.83
C VAL A 26 6.61 -0.27 2.40
N CYS A 27 7.22 -0.08 3.56
CA CYS A 27 7.24 1.23 4.21
C CYS A 27 7.81 2.30 3.27
N LEU A 28 7.28 3.51 3.33
CA LEU A 28 7.71 4.60 2.45
C LEU A 28 9.24 4.75 2.42
N SER A 29 9.89 4.63 3.55
CA SER A 29 11.34 4.78 3.63
C SER A 29 12.11 3.67 2.91
N LYS A 30 11.43 2.60 2.52
CA LYS A 30 12.04 1.45 1.85
C LYS A 30 11.71 1.37 0.37
N ILE A 31 10.92 2.30 -0.14
CA ILE A 31 10.47 2.25 -1.54
C ILE A 31 11.65 2.24 -2.51
N ALA A 32 12.62 3.11 -2.28
CA ALA A 32 13.76 3.26 -3.19
C ALA A 32 14.57 1.97 -3.31
N ASP A 33 14.62 1.18 -2.24
CA ASP A 33 15.38 -0.07 -2.22
C ASP A 33 14.58 -1.25 -2.76
N ASN A 34 13.31 -1.04 -3.12
CA ASN A 34 12.41 -2.12 -3.53
C ASN A 34 11.71 -1.84 -4.86
N LEU A 35 12.35 -1.07 -5.73
CA LEU A 35 11.74 -0.69 -7.01
C LEU A 35 11.45 -1.89 -7.91
N GLU A 36 12.14 -2.99 -7.73
CA GLU A 36 11.92 -4.19 -8.53
C GLU A 36 10.50 -4.76 -8.37
N ILE A 37 9.82 -4.43 -7.27
CA ILE A 37 8.44 -4.86 -7.07
C ILE A 37 7.52 -4.36 -8.19
N PHE A 38 7.87 -3.21 -8.77
CA PHE A 38 7.04 -2.53 -9.77
C PHE A 38 7.46 -2.82 -11.20
N GLU A 39 8.60 -3.49 -11.40
CA GLU A 39 9.12 -3.73 -12.73
C GLU A 39 8.25 -4.74 -13.49
N ASN A 40 8.11 -4.49 -14.80
CA ASN A 40 7.37 -5.37 -15.70
C ASN A 40 5.91 -5.57 -15.34
N ASP A 41 5.38 -4.73 -14.49
CA ASP A 41 3.99 -4.82 -14.08
C ASP A 41 3.12 -4.07 -15.10
N LYS A 42 2.18 -4.79 -15.69
CA LYS A 42 1.27 -4.22 -16.68
C LYS A 42 -0.05 -3.78 -16.05
N ASN A 43 -0.25 -4.07 -14.77
CA ASN A 43 -1.47 -3.75 -14.07
C ASN A 43 -1.25 -2.56 -13.15
N PRO A 44 -2.30 -1.80 -12.86
CA PRO A 44 -2.17 -0.68 -11.93
C PRO A 44 -1.73 -1.12 -10.54
N VAL A 45 -0.90 -0.31 -9.92
CA VAL A 45 -0.51 -0.50 -8.52
C VAL A 45 -1.22 0.58 -7.71
N TYR A 46 -2.01 0.14 -6.75
CA TYR A 46 -2.75 1.03 -5.87
C TYR A 46 -1.97 1.18 -4.57
N ILE A 47 -1.59 2.41 -4.26
CA ILE A 47 -0.77 2.70 -3.08
C ILE A 47 -1.60 3.43 -2.05
N HIS A 48 -1.53 2.99 -0.80
CA HIS A 48 -2.22 3.69 0.28
C HIS A 48 -1.34 3.84 1.52
N CYS A 49 -1.68 4.82 2.33
CA CYS A 49 -1.13 4.97 3.67
C CYS A 49 -2.34 5.16 4.60
N ALA A 50 -2.18 5.85 5.72
CA ALA A 50 -3.31 6.05 6.63
C ALA A 50 -4.31 7.06 6.06
N GLY A 51 -3.85 8.25 5.69
CA GLY A 51 -4.72 9.34 5.23
C GLY A 51 -4.51 9.78 3.79
N GLY A 52 -3.54 9.21 3.09
CA GLY A 52 -3.29 9.53 1.69
C GLY A 52 -2.07 10.40 1.43
N TYR A 53 -1.43 10.93 2.45
CA TYR A 53 -0.30 11.83 2.28
C TYR A 53 1.00 11.11 1.92
N ARG A 54 1.37 10.10 2.71
CA ARG A 54 2.60 9.33 2.46
C ARG A 54 2.51 8.57 1.14
N SER A 55 1.33 8.05 0.83
CA SER A 55 1.14 7.33 -0.43
C SER A 55 1.21 8.26 -1.63
N MET A 56 0.82 9.52 -1.46
CA MET A 56 0.97 10.51 -2.52
C MET A 56 2.46 10.75 -2.81
N ILE A 57 3.27 10.83 -1.77
CA ILE A 57 4.72 11.01 -1.92
C ILE A 57 5.32 9.79 -2.64
N ALA A 58 4.93 8.59 -2.21
CA ALA A 58 5.41 7.35 -2.84
C ALA A 58 5.01 7.29 -4.30
N ALA A 59 3.77 7.63 -4.62
CA ALA A 59 3.29 7.60 -5.99
C ALA A 59 4.05 8.58 -6.87
N SER A 60 4.29 9.79 -6.37
CA SER A 60 5.09 10.79 -7.10
C SER A 60 6.50 10.29 -7.40
N TYR A 61 7.13 9.72 -6.38
CA TYR A 61 8.47 9.19 -6.52
C TYR A 61 8.53 8.10 -7.59
N LEU A 62 7.56 7.18 -7.54
CA LEU A 62 7.51 6.08 -8.50
C LEU A 62 7.27 6.57 -9.92
N ARG A 63 6.39 7.56 -10.08
CA ARG A 63 6.14 8.11 -11.42
C ARG A 63 7.38 8.80 -11.97
N GLN A 64 8.16 9.45 -11.11
CA GLN A 64 9.43 10.07 -11.52
C GLN A 64 10.44 9.03 -11.96
N ASN A 65 10.32 7.80 -11.49
CA ASN A 65 11.20 6.70 -11.86
C ASN A 65 10.62 5.85 -13.00
N GLY A 66 9.61 6.35 -13.69
CA GLY A 66 9.11 5.72 -14.90
C GLY A 66 7.96 4.74 -14.73
N PHE A 67 7.47 4.56 -13.51
CA PHE A 67 6.35 3.67 -13.25
C PHE A 67 5.05 4.45 -13.41
N LYS A 68 4.34 4.20 -14.52
CA LYS A 68 3.22 5.05 -14.93
C LYS A 68 1.86 4.62 -14.40
N LEU A 69 1.71 3.34 -14.08
CA LEU A 69 0.41 2.82 -13.64
C LEU A 69 0.31 2.80 -12.13
N ILE A 70 0.52 3.97 -11.53
CA ILE A 70 0.51 4.12 -10.08
C ILE A 70 -0.71 4.96 -9.69
N LYS A 71 -1.50 4.45 -8.76
CA LYS A 71 -2.71 5.13 -8.28
C LYS A 71 -2.62 5.34 -6.77
N ASN A 72 -2.87 6.56 -6.33
CA ASN A 72 -2.94 6.85 -4.91
C ASN A 72 -4.38 6.64 -4.42
N VAL A 73 -4.55 5.87 -3.36
CA VAL A 73 -5.88 5.63 -2.79
C VAL A 73 -6.23 6.77 -1.87
N LEU A 74 -7.19 7.57 -2.27
CA LEU A 74 -7.62 8.73 -1.49
C LEU A 74 -8.27 8.30 -0.18
N GLY A 75 -7.89 8.95 0.91
CA GLY A 75 -8.38 8.61 2.24
C GLY A 75 -7.65 7.46 2.89
N GLY A 76 -6.87 6.69 2.11
CA GLY A 76 -6.02 5.63 2.62
C GLY A 76 -6.72 4.62 3.49
N PHE A 77 -5.97 4.03 4.43
CA PHE A 77 -6.50 3.00 5.31
C PHE A 77 -7.63 3.51 6.22
N ASN A 78 -7.65 4.79 6.52
CA ASN A 78 -8.71 5.37 7.32
C ASN A 78 -10.08 5.19 6.66
N LYS A 79 -10.13 5.09 5.35
CA LYS A 79 -11.34 4.78 4.61
C LYS A 79 -11.48 3.30 4.30
N ILE A 80 -10.37 2.65 3.97
CA ILE A 80 -10.37 1.23 3.60
C ILE A 80 -10.95 0.37 4.73
N LYS A 81 -10.57 0.65 5.96
CA LYS A 81 -10.96 -0.18 7.11
C LYS A 81 -12.46 -0.18 7.36
N ASP A 82 -13.17 0.81 6.86
CA ASP A 82 -14.61 0.93 7.04
C ASP A 82 -15.41 0.34 5.88
N GLU A 83 -14.74 -0.14 4.84
CA GLU A 83 -15.41 -0.71 3.68
C GLU A 83 -15.78 -2.16 3.93
N GLU A 84 -17.03 -2.50 3.62
CA GLU A 84 -17.48 -3.88 3.74
C GLU A 84 -16.89 -4.74 2.64
N GLY A 85 -16.65 -6.00 2.96
CA GLY A 85 -16.16 -6.95 1.99
C GLY A 85 -14.66 -6.97 1.82
N LEU A 86 -13.93 -6.13 2.55
CA LEU A 86 -12.48 -6.13 2.49
C LEU A 86 -11.92 -6.89 3.70
N ASP A 87 -10.89 -7.66 3.42
CA ASP A 87 -10.19 -8.45 4.44
C ASP A 87 -9.21 -7.55 5.20
N ILE A 88 -9.52 -7.28 6.46
CA ILE A 88 -8.61 -6.51 7.32
C ILE A 88 -7.96 -7.47 8.31
N LEU A 89 -6.66 -7.55 8.26
CA LEU A 89 -5.89 -8.45 9.11
C LEU A 89 -5.14 -7.66 10.17
N SER A 90 -4.80 -8.34 11.26
CA SER A 90 -4.03 -7.76 12.34
C SER A 90 -3.02 -8.79 12.83
N GLU A 91 -1.76 -8.43 12.81
CA GLU A 91 -0.72 -9.33 13.29
C GLU A 91 -0.47 -9.15 14.79
N ALA A 92 -0.85 -7.99 15.32
CA ALA A 92 -0.72 -7.75 16.75
C ALA A 92 -1.56 -8.71 17.59
N VAL A 93 -2.69 -9.16 17.05
CA VAL A 93 -3.58 -10.09 17.76
C VAL A 93 -2.92 -11.43 18.00
N GLU A 94 -2.01 -11.82 17.14
CA GLU A 94 -1.36 -13.12 17.21
C GLU A 94 -0.34 -13.21 18.35
N LEU A 95 -0.02 -12.10 18.95
CA LEU A 95 0.95 -12.06 20.05
C LEU A 95 0.39 -12.55 21.37
N LYS A 96 -0.87 -12.84 21.43
CA LYS A 96 -1.50 -13.31 22.66
C LYS A 96 -1.19 -14.75 22.97
#